data_5bc4197e0201ed494e18e6fc6edda7aa
#
_entry.id   5bc4197e0201ed494e18e6fc6edda7aa
#
_cell.length_a   1.000
_cell.length_b   1.000
_cell.length_c   1.000
_cell.angle_alpha   90.00
_cell.angle_beta   90.00
_cell.angle_gamma   90.00
#
_symmetry.space_group_name_H-M   'P 1'
#
loop_
_entity.id
_entity.type
_entity.pdbx_description
1 polymer ?
#
loop_
_entity_poly.entity_id
_entity_poly.type
_entity_poly.pdbx_seq_one_letter_code
_entity_poly.pdbx_strand_id
1 'polypeptide(L)'
;MTKTTWRATLTLLLVLSTVLSADAQSLSMDYLRYIEQWSPLAVRHQQQYGIPASITLSQGLLESCAGLSRLATEGNNHFGIKCHKDWTGDGIYADDDEKNECFRKYADASESFEDHARFLKRKRYQPLFQLKETDYAGWAAGLKQCGYATDPSYAAKLVNIIETYELYKYDTGQPVVAQRRELRGDETMEHTIDMAIVNEFKIMHKICQKWGLYYVTVYPGDTYDSIAEEFGMKKRKLLDFNDLDRNSEMLHSGAMLYLQEKNERMPDGMPEAHKVKRGETASSIARDYGLKLKSLLHINNLRENDTLTVGTYLRLR
;
A
#
# COMPACT_ATOMS: atom_id res chain seq x y z
N MET A 1 -0.97 -78.86 -20.17
CA MET A 1 -2.12 -77.92 -20.01
C MET A 1 -1.86 -77.12 -18.70
N THR A 2 -1.17 -76.00 -18.81
CA THR A 2 -0.83 -75.11 -17.70
C THR A 2 -1.59 -73.82 -17.84
N LYS A 3 -2.51 -73.55 -16.91
CA LYS A 3 -3.29 -72.30 -16.87
C LYS A 3 -2.44 -71.21 -16.16
N THR A 4 -2.05 -70.21 -16.91
CA THR A 4 -1.37 -69.01 -16.40
C THR A 4 -2.42 -68.03 -15.95
N THR A 5 -2.54 -67.78 -14.65
CA THR A 5 -3.40 -66.75 -14.09
C THR A 5 -2.63 -65.40 -14.06
N TRP A 6 -3.11 -64.43 -14.84
CA TRP A 6 -2.65 -63.04 -14.78
C TRP A 6 -3.29 -62.34 -13.56
N ARG A 7 -2.46 -61.94 -12.62
CA ARG A 7 -2.84 -61.05 -11.52
C ARG A 7 -2.58 -59.62 -12.03
N ALA A 8 -3.63 -58.88 -12.31
CA ALA A 8 -3.56 -57.45 -12.52
C ALA A 8 -3.38 -56.75 -11.19
N THR A 9 -2.19 -56.20 -10.95
CA THR A 9 -1.91 -55.27 -9.84
C THR A 9 -2.40 -53.88 -10.24
N LEU A 10 -3.52 -53.48 -9.65
CA LEU A 10 -4.05 -52.12 -9.76
C LEU A 10 -3.22 -51.20 -8.88
N THR A 11 -2.27 -50.47 -9.48
CA THR A 11 -1.50 -49.44 -8.78
C THR A 11 -2.38 -48.18 -8.68
N LEU A 12 -2.93 -47.95 -7.50
CA LEU A 12 -3.67 -46.75 -7.16
C LEU A 12 -2.68 -45.61 -7.03
N LEU A 13 -2.56 -44.78 -8.08
CA LEU A 13 -1.83 -43.51 -8.01
C LEU A 13 -2.71 -42.54 -7.19
N LEU A 14 -2.38 -42.40 -5.91
CA LEU A 14 -2.85 -41.31 -5.08
C LEU A 14 -2.12 -40.04 -5.59
N VAL A 15 -2.80 -39.28 -6.46
CA VAL A 15 -2.39 -37.90 -6.77
C VAL A 15 -2.72 -37.07 -5.52
N LEU A 16 -1.68 -36.88 -4.69
CA LEU A 16 -1.73 -35.92 -3.60
C LEU A 16 -1.77 -34.52 -4.25
N SER A 17 -2.97 -34.03 -4.52
CA SER A 17 -3.17 -32.62 -4.87
C SER A 17 -2.84 -31.81 -3.60
N THR A 18 -1.58 -31.39 -3.47
CA THR A 18 -1.23 -30.30 -2.58
C THR A 18 -1.97 -29.08 -3.11
N VAL A 19 -3.07 -28.74 -2.49
CA VAL A 19 -3.69 -27.44 -2.60
C VAL A 19 -2.65 -26.48 -1.98
N LEU A 20 -1.77 -25.95 -2.81
CA LEU A 20 -1.04 -24.74 -2.49
C LEU A 20 -2.14 -23.66 -2.35
N SER A 21 -2.53 -23.41 -1.10
CA SER A 21 -3.18 -22.17 -0.75
C SER A 21 -2.17 -21.07 -1.09
N ALA A 22 -2.25 -20.54 -2.30
CA ALA A 22 -1.63 -19.28 -2.61
C ALA A 22 -2.36 -18.27 -1.74
N ASP A 23 -1.83 -18.01 -0.54
CA ASP A 23 -2.14 -16.83 0.22
C ASP A 23 -1.76 -15.64 -0.68
N ALA A 24 -2.74 -15.20 -1.48
CA ALA A 24 -2.59 -14.05 -2.34
C ALA A 24 -2.23 -12.88 -1.43
N GLN A 25 -1.00 -12.43 -1.54
CA GLN A 25 -0.46 -11.25 -0.87
C GLN A 25 -1.49 -10.13 -0.97
N SER A 26 -2.19 -9.83 0.12
CA SER A 26 -3.28 -8.86 0.07
C SER A 26 -2.70 -7.46 0.16
N LEU A 27 -2.31 -6.93 -1.00
CA LEU A 27 -1.91 -5.54 -1.15
C LEU A 27 -3.00 -4.58 -0.65
N SER A 28 -2.61 -3.41 -0.17
CA SER A 28 -3.56 -2.38 0.24
C SER A 28 -4.44 -1.95 -0.93
N MET A 29 -5.76 -2.12 -0.82
CA MET A 29 -6.70 -1.70 -1.84
C MET A 29 -6.71 -0.18 -2.03
N ASP A 30 -6.39 0.59 -0.99
CA ASP A 30 -6.29 2.05 -1.10
C ASP A 30 -5.08 2.46 -1.94
N TYR A 31 -3.95 1.76 -1.78
CA TYR A 31 -2.76 1.97 -2.61
C TYR A 31 -3.04 1.61 -4.07
N LEU A 32 -3.70 0.48 -4.33
CA LEU A 32 -4.04 0.07 -5.69
C LEU A 32 -4.99 1.08 -6.36
N ARG A 33 -6.01 1.57 -5.64
CA ARG A 33 -6.93 2.62 -6.14
C ARG A 33 -6.19 3.92 -6.42
N TYR A 34 -5.29 4.32 -5.54
CA TYR A 34 -4.46 5.52 -5.73
C TYR A 34 -3.60 5.41 -6.98
N ILE A 35 -2.92 4.27 -7.16
CA ILE A 35 -2.09 3.99 -8.34
C ILE A 35 -2.94 4.03 -9.61
N GLU A 36 -4.08 3.34 -9.63
CA GLU A 36 -5.01 3.33 -10.77
C GLU A 36 -5.44 4.74 -11.16
N GLN A 37 -5.80 5.55 -10.17
CA GLN A 37 -6.26 6.92 -10.39
C GLN A 37 -5.16 7.86 -10.90
N TRP A 38 -3.96 7.79 -10.33
CA TRP A 38 -2.93 8.82 -10.53
C TRP A 38 -1.79 8.41 -11.47
N SER A 39 -1.65 7.13 -11.83
CA SER A 39 -0.60 6.69 -12.74
C SER A 39 -0.66 7.38 -14.12
N PRO A 40 -1.82 7.67 -14.73
CA PRO A 40 -1.84 8.39 -16.00
C PRO A 40 -1.29 9.81 -15.89
N LEU A 41 -1.50 10.47 -14.75
CA LEU A 41 -0.95 11.81 -14.50
C LEU A 41 0.55 11.75 -14.22
N ALA A 42 1.00 10.79 -13.41
CA ALA A 42 2.43 10.61 -13.11
C ALA A 42 3.26 10.32 -14.37
N VAL A 43 2.75 9.47 -15.28
CA VAL A 43 3.40 9.19 -16.57
C VAL A 43 3.47 10.44 -17.45
N ARG A 44 2.40 11.25 -17.51
CA ARG A 44 2.45 12.54 -18.23
C ARG A 44 3.48 13.49 -17.63
N HIS A 45 3.57 13.56 -16.30
CA HIS A 45 4.57 14.41 -15.62
C HIS A 45 5.99 13.91 -15.84
N GLN A 46 6.23 12.61 -15.93
CA GLN A 46 7.53 12.10 -16.35
C GLN A 46 7.92 12.62 -17.74
N GLN A 47 7.03 12.51 -18.72
CA GLN A 47 7.28 13.01 -20.09
C GLN A 47 7.53 14.52 -20.13
N GLN A 48 6.84 15.28 -19.28
CA GLN A 48 6.91 16.74 -19.27
C GLN A 48 8.09 17.28 -18.44
N TYR A 49 8.38 16.66 -17.32
CA TYR A 49 9.31 17.17 -16.31
C TYR A 49 10.57 16.31 -16.13
N GLY A 50 10.60 15.08 -16.66
CA GLY A 50 11.71 14.14 -16.50
C GLY A 50 11.82 13.56 -15.08
N ILE A 51 10.71 13.48 -14.33
CA ILE A 51 10.66 12.89 -13.00
C ILE A 51 10.05 11.49 -13.15
N PRO A 52 10.70 10.41 -12.67
CA PRO A 52 10.14 9.07 -12.79
C PRO A 52 8.70 8.98 -12.27
N ALA A 53 7.81 8.33 -13.02
CA ALA A 53 6.42 8.15 -12.60
C ALA A 53 6.34 7.34 -11.30
N SER A 54 7.22 6.35 -11.14
CA SER A 54 7.37 5.56 -9.91
C SER A 54 7.69 6.43 -8.69
N ILE A 55 8.57 7.41 -8.84
CA ILE A 55 8.93 8.37 -7.78
C ILE A 55 7.71 9.24 -7.43
N THR A 56 7.05 9.82 -8.43
CA THR A 56 5.84 10.64 -8.21
C THR A 56 4.76 9.84 -7.48
N LEU A 57 4.49 8.60 -7.91
CA LEU A 57 3.48 7.74 -7.30
C LEU A 57 3.87 7.31 -5.88
N SER A 58 5.10 6.88 -5.66
CA SER A 58 5.55 6.44 -4.32
C SER A 58 5.57 7.58 -3.31
N GLN A 59 5.98 8.77 -3.70
CA GLN A 59 5.87 9.96 -2.86
C GLN A 59 4.42 10.30 -2.55
N GLY A 60 3.55 10.34 -3.55
CA GLY A 60 2.12 10.60 -3.34
C GLY A 60 1.46 9.58 -2.41
N LEU A 61 1.75 8.30 -2.57
CA LEU A 61 1.28 7.23 -1.68
C LEU A 61 1.77 7.44 -0.24
N LEU A 62 3.07 7.71 -0.07
CA LEU A 62 3.69 7.88 1.24
C LEU A 62 3.21 9.15 1.93
N GLU A 63 3.26 10.29 1.24
CA GLU A 63 2.97 11.60 1.83
C GLU A 63 1.49 11.79 2.16
N SER A 64 0.60 11.23 1.35
CA SER A 64 -0.85 11.41 1.50
C SER A 64 -1.56 10.24 2.18
N CYS A 65 -0.84 9.18 2.63
CA CYS A 65 -1.48 7.93 3.03
C CYS A 65 -2.46 7.42 1.95
N ALA A 66 -1.98 7.31 0.70
CA ALA A 66 -2.80 6.96 -0.47
C ALA A 66 -4.02 7.89 -0.70
N GLY A 67 -3.85 9.18 -0.46
CA GLY A 67 -4.90 10.20 -0.62
C GLY A 67 -5.89 10.29 0.54
N LEU A 68 -5.65 9.59 1.64
CA LEU A 68 -6.56 9.51 2.79
C LEU A 68 -6.19 10.48 3.92
N SER A 69 -5.01 11.11 3.88
CA SER A 69 -4.62 12.08 4.90
C SER A 69 -5.53 13.33 4.85
N ARG A 70 -5.64 14.04 5.99
CA ARG A 70 -6.41 15.29 6.07
C ARG A 70 -5.90 16.34 5.08
N LEU A 71 -4.58 16.43 4.88
CA LEU A 71 -4.00 17.36 3.89
C LEU A 71 -4.45 17.01 2.46
N ALA A 72 -4.58 15.71 2.13
CA ALA A 72 -5.04 15.28 0.82
C ALA A 72 -6.56 15.46 0.65
N THR A 73 -7.38 15.12 1.67
CA THR A 73 -8.84 15.12 1.55
C THR A 73 -9.47 16.51 1.67
N GLU A 74 -8.93 17.39 2.53
CA GLU A 74 -9.47 18.73 2.76
C GLU A 74 -8.69 19.82 2.00
N GLY A 75 -7.39 19.57 1.73
CA GLY A 75 -6.48 20.51 1.09
C GLY A 75 -6.04 20.12 -0.31
N ASN A 76 -6.45 18.95 -0.83
CA ASN A 76 -5.98 18.39 -2.10
C ASN A 76 -4.43 18.31 -2.18
N ASN A 77 -3.73 18.34 -1.05
CA ASN A 77 -2.28 18.36 -0.96
C ASN A 77 -1.74 16.94 -0.73
N HIS A 78 -1.36 16.30 -1.81
CA HIS A 78 -0.91 14.90 -1.81
C HIS A 78 0.58 14.73 -1.48
N PHE A 79 1.35 15.81 -1.41
CA PHE A 79 2.80 15.76 -1.20
C PHE A 79 3.27 16.52 0.04
N GLY A 80 2.35 17.02 0.86
CA GLY A 80 2.69 17.75 2.07
C GLY A 80 3.50 19.02 1.80
N ILE A 81 3.25 19.72 0.69
CA ILE A 81 4.01 20.94 0.37
C ILE A 81 3.58 22.08 1.29
N LYS A 82 4.53 22.60 2.07
CA LYS A 82 4.32 23.70 3.01
C LYS A 82 4.17 25.05 2.28
N CYS A 83 3.45 26.01 2.89
CA CYS A 83 3.39 27.39 2.42
C CYS A 83 4.76 28.03 2.56
N HIS A 84 5.48 28.18 1.48
CA HIS A 84 6.70 28.98 1.46
C HIS A 84 6.36 30.46 1.15
N LYS A 85 7.36 31.35 1.23
CA LYS A 85 7.19 32.81 1.02
C LYS A 85 6.60 33.18 -0.34
N ASP A 86 6.71 32.30 -1.31
CA ASP A 86 6.20 32.45 -2.68
C ASP A 86 4.76 31.93 -2.87
N TRP A 87 4.14 31.38 -1.82
CA TRP A 87 2.75 30.89 -1.88
C TRP A 87 1.74 32.02 -1.57
N THR A 88 0.85 32.27 -2.51
CA THR A 88 -0.22 33.29 -2.40
C THR A 88 -1.63 32.69 -2.41
N GLY A 89 -1.75 31.36 -2.53
CA GLY A 89 -3.02 30.65 -2.47
C GLY A 89 -3.49 30.35 -1.04
N ASP A 90 -4.58 29.63 -0.93
CA ASP A 90 -5.13 29.19 0.36
C ASP A 90 -4.19 28.24 1.09
N GLY A 91 -4.31 28.20 2.41
CA GLY A 91 -3.55 27.32 3.29
C GLY A 91 -4.46 26.43 4.16
N ILE A 92 -3.94 25.26 4.49
CA ILE A 92 -4.50 24.37 5.50
C ILE A 92 -3.44 24.14 6.58
N TYR A 93 -3.84 24.14 7.84
CA TYR A 93 -2.92 24.10 8.97
C TYR A 93 -2.92 22.73 9.63
N ALA A 94 -1.73 22.17 9.87
CA ALA A 94 -1.53 20.90 10.55
C ALA A 94 -0.25 20.91 11.39
N ASP A 95 -0.18 20.04 12.38
CA ASP A 95 1.06 19.76 13.10
C ASP A 95 1.95 18.82 12.28
N ASP A 96 3.24 19.15 12.17
CA ASP A 96 4.28 18.35 11.51
C ASP A 96 5.58 18.49 12.32
N ASP A 97 6.68 19.00 11.74
CA ASP A 97 7.91 19.30 12.48
C ASP A 97 7.66 20.34 13.60
N GLU A 98 6.77 21.29 13.32
CA GLU A 98 6.28 22.28 14.28
C GLU A 98 4.75 22.21 14.42
N LYS A 99 4.23 22.86 15.47
CA LYS A 99 2.78 22.97 15.65
C LYS A 99 2.18 24.00 14.70
N ASN A 100 1.01 23.68 14.14
CA ASN A 100 0.21 24.60 13.33
C ASN A 100 0.96 25.15 12.09
N GLU A 101 1.70 24.30 11.40
CA GLU A 101 2.38 24.68 10.16
C GLU A 101 1.38 24.83 9.00
N CYS A 102 1.70 25.79 8.11
CA CYS A 102 0.89 26.05 6.92
C CYS A 102 1.29 25.11 5.78
N PHE A 103 0.32 24.39 5.24
CA PHE A 103 0.43 23.59 4.02
C PHE A 103 -0.41 24.21 2.91
N ARG A 104 0.05 24.11 1.66
CA ARG A 104 -0.67 24.62 0.49
C ARG A 104 -2.01 23.90 0.35
N LYS A 105 -3.05 24.66 0.02
CA LYS A 105 -4.38 24.12 -0.31
C LYS A 105 -4.65 24.38 -1.79
N TYR A 106 -5.03 23.32 -2.51
CA TYR A 106 -5.26 23.36 -3.96
C TYR A 106 -6.74 23.22 -4.27
N ALA A 107 -7.16 23.72 -5.45
CA ALA A 107 -8.55 23.59 -5.92
C ALA A 107 -8.88 22.11 -6.24
N ASP A 108 -7.92 21.39 -6.79
CA ASP A 108 -8.01 19.94 -7.02
C ASP A 108 -6.64 19.25 -6.81
N ALA A 109 -6.67 17.91 -6.74
CA ALA A 109 -5.47 17.14 -6.46
C ALA A 109 -4.45 17.19 -7.62
N SER A 110 -4.86 17.40 -8.87
CA SER A 110 -3.94 17.48 -10.00
C SER A 110 -3.03 18.70 -9.91
N GLU A 111 -3.51 19.80 -9.32
CA GLU A 111 -2.68 20.97 -9.04
C GLU A 111 -1.55 20.66 -8.04
N SER A 112 -1.83 19.81 -7.05
CA SER A 112 -0.80 19.33 -6.12
C SER A 112 0.29 18.52 -6.81
N PHE A 113 -0.08 17.65 -7.76
CA PHE A 113 0.88 16.89 -8.58
C PHE A 113 1.72 17.82 -9.46
N GLU A 114 1.08 18.82 -10.08
CA GLU A 114 1.77 19.80 -10.91
C GLU A 114 2.75 20.64 -10.08
N ASP A 115 2.33 21.11 -8.90
CA ASP A 115 3.17 21.89 -8.00
C ASP A 115 4.34 21.06 -7.45
N HIS A 116 4.11 19.78 -7.14
CA HIS A 116 5.16 18.84 -6.78
C HIS A 116 6.22 18.69 -7.89
N ALA A 117 5.79 18.54 -9.14
CA ALA A 117 6.72 18.46 -10.26
C ALA A 117 7.56 19.73 -10.39
N ARG A 118 6.95 20.92 -10.28
CA ARG A 118 7.66 22.21 -10.28
C ARG A 118 8.56 22.37 -9.06
N PHE A 119 8.15 21.88 -7.89
CA PHE A 119 8.96 21.89 -6.68
C PHE A 119 10.27 21.11 -6.87
N LEU A 120 10.22 19.93 -7.51
CA LEU A 120 11.41 19.14 -7.81
C LEU A 120 12.28 19.73 -8.93
N LYS A 121 11.79 20.70 -9.72
CA LYS A 121 12.62 21.47 -10.69
C LYS A 121 13.47 22.55 -10.03
N ARG A 122 13.30 22.83 -8.73
CA ARG A 122 14.10 23.81 -7.99
C ARG A 122 15.58 23.43 -7.98
N LYS A 123 16.48 24.45 -7.90
CA LYS A 123 17.93 24.29 -7.99
C LYS A 123 18.52 23.18 -7.10
N ARG A 124 17.98 22.99 -5.89
CA ARG A 124 18.46 21.99 -4.93
C ARG A 124 18.32 20.55 -5.43
N TYR A 125 17.35 20.27 -6.32
CA TYR A 125 17.07 18.95 -6.87
C TYR A 125 17.67 18.72 -8.26
N GLN A 126 18.36 19.70 -8.85
CA GLN A 126 18.96 19.59 -10.20
C GLN A 126 19.90 18.38 -10.37
N PRO A 127 20.67 17.93 -9.36
CA PRO A 127 21.50 16.74 -9.49
C PRO A 127 20.70 15.47 -9.85
N LEU A 128 19.43 15.36 -9.45
CA LEU A 128 18.57 14.21 -9.75
C LEU A 128 18.35 14.03 -11.25
N PHE A 129 18.28 15.11 -12.01
CA PHE A 129 18.04 15.09 -13.46
C PHE A 129 19.26 14.65 -14.29
N GLN A 130 20.38 14.27 -13.64
CA GLN A 130 21.50 13.57 -14.25
C GLN A 130 21.32 12.04 -14.20
N LEU A 131 20.40 11.55 -13.38
CA LEU A 131 20.05 10.13 -13.28
C LEU A 131 19.12 9.74 -14.44
N LYS A 132 19.13 8.46 -14.79
CA LYS A 132 18.13 7.91 -15.72
C LYS A 132 16.75 7.94 -15.06
N GLU A 133 15.70 8.14 -15.83
CA GLU A 133 14.32 8.09 -15.34
C GLU A 133 13.93 6.70 -14.83
N THR A 134 14.65 5.64 -15.23
CA THR A 134 14.46 4.27 -14.74
C THR A 134 15.28 3.95 -13.48
N ASP A 135 16.13 4.88 -13.01
CA ASP A 135 16.93 4.71 -11.80
C ASP A 135 16.19 5.26 -10.58
N TYR A 136 15.04 4.66 -10.27
CA TYR A 136 14.23 5.09 -9.13
C TYR A 136 14.96 4.97 -7.79
N ALA A 137 15.89 4.02 -7.63
CA ALA A 137 16.67 3.88 -6.40
C ALA A 137 17.63 5.06 -6.22
N GLY A 138 18.34 5.46 -7.28
CA GLY A 138 19.18 6.67 -7.30
C GLY A 138 18.35 7.93 -7.06
N TRP A 139 17.15 8.03 -7.64
CA TRP A 139 16.23 9.15 -7.40
C TRP A 139 15.78 9.22 -5.93
N ALA A 140 15.38 8.11 -5.34
CA ALA A 140 14.96 8.03 -3.94
C ALA A 140 16.09 8.45 -2.98
N ALA A 141 17.30 7.92 -3.19
CA ALA A 141 18.49 8.30 -2.42
C ALA A 141 18.82 9.79 -2.59
N GLY A 142 18.80 10.29 -3.83
CA GLY A 142 19.07 11.69 -4.14
C GLY A 142 18.03 12.65 -3.55
N LEU A 143 16.74 12.30 -3.52
CA LEU A 143 15.71 13.10 -2.84
C LEU A 143 16.04 13.27 -1.35
N LYS A 144 16.45 12.20 -0.67
CA LYS A 144 16.89 12.26 0.73
C LYS A 144 18.13 13.14 0.90
N GLN A 145 19.14 12.97 0.04
CA GLN A 145 20.36 13.78 0.08
C GLN A 145 20.07 15.26 -0.18
N CYS A 146 19.15 15.58 -1.08
CA CYS A 146 18.69 16.94 -1.35
C CYS A 146 17.79 17.50 -0.22
N GLY A 147 17.49 16.72 0.83
CA GLY A 147 16.71 17.15 1.99
C GLY A 147 15.23 17.34 1.67
N TYR A 148 14.64 16.45 0.87
CA TYR A 148 13.20 16.43 0.66
C TYR A 148 12.47 16.06 1.96
N ALA A 149 12.99 15.10 2.71
CA ALA A 149 12.49 14.68 4.00
C ALA A 149 13.61 14.59 5.05
N THR A 150 13.27 14.80 6.30
CA THR A 150 14.19 14.67 7.45
C THR A 150 14.40 13.19 7.84
N ASP A 151 13.40 12.33 7.61
CA ASP A 151 13.40 10.91 7.92
C ASP A 151 14.62 10.18 7.29
N PRO A 152 15.50 9.54 8.08
CA PRO A 152 16.66 8.81 7.56
C PRO A 152 16.28 7.63 6.66
N SER A 153 15.11 7.02 6.87
CA SER A 153 14.61 5.87 6.09
C SER A 153 13.81 6.26 4.84
N TYR A 154 13.71 7.55 4.52
CA TYR A 154 12.84 8.03 3.42
C TYR A 154 13.09 7.33 2.08
N ALA A 155 14.36 7.22 1.67
CA ALA A 155 14.72 6.55 0.42
C ALA A 155 14.28 5.07 0.41
N ALA A 156 14.51 4.36 1.50
CA ALA A 156 14.10 2.96 1.62
C ALA A 156 12.57 2.79 1.57
N LYS A 157 11.81 3.71 2.19
CA LYS A 157 10.34 3.72 2.11
C LYS A 157 9.85 3.87 0.67
N LEU A 158 10.43 4.79 -0.10
CA LEU A 158 10.06 4.97 -1.51
C LEU A 158 10.36 3.73 -2.33
N VAL A 159 11.58 3.19 -2.22
CA VAL A 159 11.99 1.97 -2.93
C VAL A 159 11.06 0.81 -2.58
N ASN A 160 10.76 0.59 -1.30
CA ASN A 160 9.84 -0.45 -0.87
C ASN A 160 8.45 -0.32 -1.50
N ILE A 161 7.89 0.88 -1.55
CA ILE A 161 6.58 1.12 -2.20
C ILE A 161 6.69 0.81 -3.70
N ILE A 162 7.75 1.29 -4.36
CA ILE A 162 7.97 1.06 -5.79
C ILE A 162 8.04 -0.43 -6.12
N GLU A 163 8.81 -1.20 -5.35
CA GLU A 163 8.97 -2.65 -5.56
C GLU A 163 7.70 -3.42 -5.22
N THR A 164 7.07 -3.14 -4.05
CA THR A 164 5.86 -3.83 -3.61
C THR A 164 4.70 -3.69 -4.59
N TYR A 165 4.55 -2.52 -5.21
CA TYR A 165 3.46 -2.23 -6.15
C TYR A 165 3.94 -2.20 -7.60
N GLU A 166 5.18 -2.62 -7.87
CA GLU A 166 5.80 -2.69 -9.20
C GLU A 166 5.71 -1.36 -9.99
N LEU A 167 5.83 -0.22 -9.29
CA LEU A 167 5.64 1.11 -9.89
C LEU A 167 6.68 1.45 -10.96
N TYR A 168 7.85 0.82 -10.93
CA TYR A 168 8.91 0.97 -11.94
C TYR A 168 8.42 0.65 -13.36
N LYS A 169 7.34 -0.10 -13.52
CA LYS A 169 6.73 -0.39 -14.82
C LYS A 169 6.18 0.86 -15.52
N TYR A 170 5.82 1.88 -14.75
CA TYR A 170 5.35 3.14 -15.29
C TYR A 170 6.48 4.02 -15.84
N ASP A 171 7.74 3.78 -15.45
CA ASP A 171 8.90 4.57 -15.89
C ASP A 171 9.34 4.26 -17.33
N THR A 172 8.86 3.19 -17.92
CA THR A 172 9.22 2.78 -19.29
C THR A 172 8.52 3.60 -20.37
N GLY A 173 7.62 4.53 -20.01
CA GLY A 173 6.85 5.36 -20.94
C GLY A 173 5.82 4.59 -21.79
N GLN A 174 5.68 3.29 -21.57
CA GLN A 174 4.67 2.49 -22.25
C GLN A 174 3.32 2.66 -21.54
N PRO A 175 2.19 2.79 -22.27
CA PRO A 175 0.89 2.78 -21.66
C PRO A 175 0.72 1.43 -20.95
N VAL A 176 0.70 1.46 -19.63
CA VAL A 176 0.29 0.30 -18.83
C VAL A 176 -1.21 0.15 -19.07
N VAL A 177 -1.57 -0.57 -20.13
CA VAL A 177 -2.92 -1.09 -20.28
C VAL A 177 -3.11 -1.93 -19.02
N ALA A 178 -4.15 -1.64 -18.25
CA ALA A 178 -4.52 -2.42 -17.07
C ALA A 178 -4.75 -3.88 -17.52
N GLN A 179 -3.66 -4.61 -17.68
CA GLN A 179 -3.70 -6.04 -17.89
C GLN A 179 -4.14 -6.63 -16.56
N ARG A 180 -5.41 -6.99 -16.54
CA ARG A 180 -5.98 -7.87 -15.54
C ARG A 180 -5.11 -9.14 -15.52
N ARG A 181 -4.08 -9.15 -14.66
CA ARG A 181 -3.16 -10.27 -14.54
C ARG A 181 -3.93 -11.43 -13.94
N GLU A 182 -4.24 -12.41 -14.78
CA GLU A 182 -4.33 -13.79 -14.35
C GLU A 182 -2.94 -14.14 -13.77
N LEU A 183 -2.91 -14.52 -12.49
CA LEU A 183 -1.71 -14.97 -11.80
C LEU A 183 -1.15 -16.20 -12.53
N ARG A 184 -0.25 -16.01 -13.47
CA ARG A 184 0.66 -17.05 -13.93
C ARG A 184 1.96 -16.87 -13.17
N GLY A 185 2.26 -17.89 -12.36
CA GLY A 185 3.56 -18.03 -11.75
C GLY A 185 4.63 -18.16 -12.83
N ASP A 186 5.74 -17.65 -12.47
CA ASP A 186 7.09 -17.82 -13.02
C ASP A 186 7.63 -16.58 -13.74
N GLU A 187 8.51 -15.92 -12.98
CA GLU A 187 9.80 -15.37 -13.39
C GLU A 187 10.36 -14.56 -12.19
N THR A 188 11.19 -15.24 -11.42
CA THR A 188 12.04 -14.62 -10.40
C THR A 188 13.11 -13.80 -11.11
N MET A 189 12.91 -12.50 -11.24
CA MET A 189 14.04 -11.58 -11.38
C MET A 189 14.54 -11.25 -9.97
N GLU A 190 15.64 -11.90 -9.60
CA GLU A 190 16.47 -11.52 -8.45
C GLU A 190 17.05 -10.11 -8.69
N HIS A 191 16.33 -9.07 -8.33
CA HIS A 191 16.95 -7.83 -7.93
C HIS A 191 17.35 -8.00 -6.47
N THR A 192 18.60 -8.39 -6.27
CA THR A 192 19.24 -8.39 -4.95
C THR A 192 19.35 -6.94 -4.50
N ILE A 193 18.28 -6.45 -3.83
CA ILE A 193 18.41 -5.28 -2.97
C ILE A 193 19.41 -5.67 -1.92
N ASP A 194 20.47 -4.87 -1.77
CA ASP A 194 21.44 -5.09 -0.70
C ASP A 194 20.72 -4.94 0.64
N MET A 195 20.22 -6.07 1.18
CA MET A 195 19.47 -6.15 2.44
C MET A 195 20.30 -5.62 3.62
N ALA A 196 21.61 -5.41 3.44
CA ALA A 196 22.46 -4.79 4.43
C ALA A 196 22.05 -3.32 4.67
N ILE A 197 21.59 -2.60 3.63
CA ILE A 197 21.15 -1.20 3.78
C ILE A 197 19.79 -1.10 4.49
N VAL A 198 18.91 -2.09 4.30
CA VAL A 198 17.57 -2.10 4.92
C VAL A 198 17.65 -2.42 6.42
N ASN A 199 18.62 -3.22 6.85
CA ASN A 199 18.78 -3.63 8.25
C ASN A 199 19.49 -2.59 9.14
N GLU A 200 20.15 -1.58 8.58
CA GLU A 200 20.93 -0.60 9.35
C GLU A 200 20.06 0.57 9.85
N PHE A 201 18.88 0.78 9.27
CA PHE A 201 17.97 1.84 9.68
C PHE A 201 16.65 1.24 10.17
N LYS A 202 16.30 1.50 11.43
CA LYS A 202 14.96 1.19 11.96
C LYS A 202 13.95 2.01 11.15
N ILE A 203 13.28 1.37 10.19
CA ILE A 203 12.27 2.03 9.35
C ILE A 203 11.07 2.36 10.26
N MET A 204 10.83 3.64 10.50
CA MET A 204 9.64 4.07 11.24
C MET A 204 8.44 4.14 10.30
N HIS A 205 7.33 3.53 10.70
CA HIS A 205 6.11 3.55 9.92
C HIS A 205 5.43 4.91 9.97
N LYS A 206 4.91 5.36 8.82
CA LYS A 206 3.98 6.49 8.78
C LYS A 206 2.61 6.01 9.29
N ILE A 207 2.12 6.68 10.35
CA ILE A 207 0.78 6.42 10.89
C ILE A 207 -0.23 7.09 9.95
N CYS A 208 -1.13 6.29 9.40
CA CYS A 208 -2.24 6.72 8.58
C CYS A 208 -3.56 6.58 9.34
N GLN A 209 -4.61 7.27 8.89
CA GLN A 209 -5.94 7.16 9.49
C GLN A 209 -7.00 6.85 8.44
N LYS A 210 -7.89 5.90 8.74
CA LYS A 210 -9.03 5.54 7.92
C LYS A 210 -10.21 5.13 8.80
N TRP A 211 -11.40 5.61 8.51
CA TRP A 211 -12.61 5.33 9.30
C TRP A 211 -12.48 5.64 10.80
N GLY A 212 -11.68 6.67 11.15
CA GLY A 212 -11.38 7.01 12.53
C GLY A 212 -10.33 6.12 13.22
N LEU A 213 -9.77 5.14 12.50
CA LEU A 213 -8.80 4.18 13.01
C LEU A 213 -7.40 4.48 12.48
N TYR A 214 -6.38 4.36 13.35
CA TYR A 214 -4.97 4.44 12.97
C TYR A 214 -4.46 3.11 12.47
N TYR A 215 -3.68 3.15 11.39
CA TYR A 215 -3.04 1.98 10.80
C TYR A 215 -1.66 2.32 10.24
N VAL A 216 -0.87 1.30 9.97
CA VAL A 216 0.39 1.37 9.21
C VAL A 216 0.35 0.41 8.04
N THR A 217 1.19 0.70 7.03
CA THR A 217 1.43 -0.23 5.92
C THR A 217 2.71 -1.00 6.20
N VAL A 218 2.66 -2.31 6.09
CA VAL A 218 3.78 -3.23 6.29
C VAL A 218 4.84 -3.05 5.22
N TYR A 219 6.10 -2.94 5.61
CA TYR A 219 7.24 -2.90 4.70
C TYR A 219 7.94 -4.28 4.61
N PRO A 220 8.73 -4.52 3.55
CA PRO A 220 9.58 -5.71 3.48
C PRO A 220 10.52 -5.82 4.69
N GLY A 221 10.58 -7.02 5.29
CA GLY A 221 11.39 -7.26 6.49
C GLY A 221 10.69 -6.98 7.82
N ASP A 222 9.48 -6.44 7.79
CA ASP A 222 8.69 -6.28 9.02
C ASP A 222 8.25 -7.61 9.59
N THR A 223 8.13 -7.62 10.90
CA THR A 223 7.49 -8.68 11.67
C THR A 223 6.42 -8.09 12.57
N TYR A 224 5.47 -8.91 13.02
CA TYR A 224 4.51 -8.46 14.04
C TYR A 224 5.20 -7.98 15.33
N ASP A 225 6.34 -8.56 15.66
CA ASP A 225 7.13 -8.17 16.83
C ASP A 225 7.79 -6.81 16.63
N SER A 226 8.41 -6.54 15.46
CA SER A 226 9.05 -5.25 15.17
C SER A 226 8.06 -4.09 15.15
N ILE A 227 6.89 -4.29 14.51
CA ILE A 227 5.83 -3.28 14.48
C ILE A 227 5.24 -3.07 15.88
N ALA A 228 4.96 -4.14 16.62
CA ALA A 228 4.44 -4.02 17.98
C ALA A 228 5.42 -3.28 18.91
N GLU A 229 6.71 -3.56 18.80
CA GLU A 229 7.77 -2.85 19.55
C GLU A 229 7.82 -1.37 19.19
N GLU A 230 7.77 -1.03 17.90
CA GLU A 230 7.79 0.36 17.43
C GLU A 230 6.67 1.21 18.05
N PHE A 231 5.46 0.62 18.17
CA PHE A 231 4.30 1.31 18.74
C PHE A 231 4.05 1.02 20.23
N GLY A 232 5.04 0.46 20.94
CA GLY A 232 4.98 0.22 22.37
C GLY A 232 3.84 -0.70 22.81
N MET A 233 3.45 -1.66 21.96
CA MET A 233 2.37 -2.60 22.26
C MET A 233 2.87 -4.05 22.27
N LYS A 234 2.08 -4.94 22.86
CA LYS A 234 2.37 -6.37 22.81
C LYS A 234 1.94 -6.95 21.45
N LYS A 235 2.76 -7.81 20.83
CA LYS A 235 2.42 -8.55 19.58
C LYS A 235 1.00 -9.11 19.61
N ARG A 236 0.63 -9.80 20.70
CA ARG A 236 -0.72 -10.36 20.87
C ARG A 236 -1.82 -9.30 20.65
N LYS A 237 -1.64 -8.08 21.19
CA LYS A 237 -2.62 -7.00 21.07
C LYS A 237 -2.72 -6.54 19.61
N LEU A 238 -1.57 -6.44 18.90
CA LEU A 238 -1.56 -6.11 17.48
C LEU A 238 -2.30 -7.16 16.65
N LEU A 239 -2.09 -8.45 16.92
CA LEU A 239 -2.78 -9.54 16.26
C LEU A 239 -4.29 -9.51 16.53
N ASP A 240 -4.69 -9.33 17.81
CA ASP A 240 -6.11 -9.24 18.20
C ASP A 240 -6.81 -8.06 17.49
N PHE A 241 -6.17 -6.91 17.32
CA PHE A 241 -6.71 -5.76 16.59
C PHE A 241 -6.96 -6.03 15.10
N ASN A 242 -6.24 -6.99 14.53
CA ASN A 242 -6.28 -7.31 13.10
C ASN A 242 -7.04 -8.61 12.78
N ASP A 243 -7.74 -9.22 13.74
CA ASP A 243 -8.43 -10.52 13.64
C ASP A 243 -7.47 -11.65 13.18
N LEU A 244 -6.21 -11.61 13.63
CA LEU A 244 -5.20 -12.58 13.27
C LEU A 244 -5.04 -13.64 14.36
N ASP A 245 -4.71 -14.87 13.96
CA ASP A 245 -4.41 -15.95 14.89
C ASP A 245 -3.13 -15.63 15.68
N ARG A 246 -3.05 -16.13 16.92
CA ARG A 246 -1.87 -15.95 17.79
C ARG A 246 -0.60 -16.57 17.25
N ASN A 247 -0.74 -17.55 16.39
CA ASN A 247 0.34 -18.25 15.72
C ASN A 247 0.64 -17.67 14.32
N SER A 248 0.02 -16.55 13.94
CA SER A 248 0.31 -15.88 12.68
C SER A 248 1.77 -15.41 12.68
N GLU A 249 2.57 -15.98 11.79
CA GLU A 249 3.98 -15.62 11.62
C GLU A 249 4.21 -14.86 10.31
N MET A 250 3.36 -15.12 9.30
CA MET A 250 3.51 -14.55 7.98
C MET A 250 2.88 -13.15 7.91
N LEU A 251 3.71 -12.17 7.66
CA LEU A 251 3.32 -10.78 7.47
C LEU A 251 3.74 -10.34 6.06
N HIS A 252 2.76 -9.90 5.28
CA HIS A 252 2.99 -9.55 3.88
C HIS A 252 3.26 -8.05 3.73
N SER A 253 4.30 -7.71 2.98
CA SER A 253 4.57 -6.32 2.59
C SER A 253 3.37 -5.72 1.85
N GLY A 254 3.08 -4.45 2.12
CA GLY A 254 1.91 -3.76 1.59
C GLY A 254 0.60 -4.03 2.34
N ALA A 255 0.58 -4.96 3.29
CA ALA A 255 -0.61 -5.18 4.13
C ALA A 255 -0.86 -3.98 5.05
N MET A 256 -2.14 -3.74 5.37
CA MET A 256 -2.55 -2.75 6.35
C MET A 256 -2.70 -3.41 7.72
N LEU A 257 -2.07 -2.84 8.74
CA LEU A 257 -2.21 -3.25 10.13
C LEU A 257 -2.78 -2.11 10.97
N TYR A 258 -3.93 -2.34 11.59
CA TYR A 258 -4.54 -1.42 12.55
C TYR A 258 -3.78 -1.43 13.87
N LEU A 259 -3.52 -0.24 14.40
CA LEU A 259 -2.84 -0.02 15.69
C LEU A 259 -3.81 0.11 16.86
N GLN A 260 -5.09 -0.04 16.59
CA GLN A 260 -6.17 0.02 17.58
C GLN A 260 -7.29 -0.95 17.21
N GLU A 261 -8.18 -1.18 18.15
CA GLU A 261 -9.30 -2.09 17.98
C GLU A 261 -10.23 -1.61 16.85
N LYS A 262 -10.56 -2.52 15.92
CA LYS A 262 -11.48 -2.25 14.83
C LYS A 262 -12.91 -2.05 15.31
N ASN A 263 -13.69 -1.34 14.51
CA ASN A 263 -15.09 -1.06 14.81
C ASN A 263 -15.98 -2.31 14.70
N GLU A 264 -17.06 -2.35 15.44
CA GLU A 264 -18.08 -3.41 15.28
C GLU A 264 -19.05 -3.11 14.14
N ARG A 265 -19.26 -1.81 13.87
CA ARG A 265 -20.11 -1.30 12.78
C ARG A 265 -19.51 -0.03 12.24
N MET A 266 -19.80 0.28 10.98
CA MET A 266 -19.39 1.57 10.41
C MET A 266 -20.03 2.72 11.19
N PRO A 267 -19.26 3.79 11.48
CA PRO A 267 -19.79 5.01 12.11
C PRO A 267 -20.87 5.69 11.25
N ASP A 268 -21.69 6.51 11.90
CA ASP A 268 -22.69 7.32 11.19
C ASP A 268 -22.05 8.26 10.19
N GLY A 269 -22.69 8.44 9.04
CA GLY A 269 -22.15 9.23 7.93
C GLY A 269 -21.13 8.51 7.04
N MET A 270 -20.76 7.27 7.39
CA MET A 270 -19.87 6.41 6.61
C MET A 270 -20.68 5.42 5.75
N PRO A 271 -20.03 4.69 4.80
CA PRO A 271 -20.73 3.73 3.94
C PRO A 271 -21.54 2.69 4.72
N GLU A 272 -22.78 2.45 4.32
CA GLU A 272 -23.69 1.49 4.98
C GLU A 272 -23.57 0.07 4.43
N ALA A 273 -23.12 -0.06 3.19
CA ALA A 273 -23.01 -1.34 2.50
C ALA A 273 -21.83 -1.33 1.51
N HIS A 274 -21.29 -2.52 1.25
CA HIS A 274 -20.26 -2.78 0.25
C HIS A 274 -20.78 -3.75 -0.82
N LYS A 275 -20.60 -3.41 -2.10
CA LYS A 275 -20.89 -4.32 -3.22
C LYS A 275 -19.69 -5.22 -3.47
N VAL A 276 -19.85 -6.51 -3.22
CA VAL A 276 -18.79 -7.51 -3.36
C VAL A 276 -18.21 -7.53 -4.78
N LYS A 277 -16.90 -7.43 -4.88
CA LYS A 277 -16.15 -7.52 -6.13
C LYS A 277 -15.48 -8.90 -6.27
N ARG A 278 -15.03 -9.21 -7.48
CA ARG A 278 -14.32 -10.46 -7.75
C ARG A 278 -13.03 -10.55 -6.92
N GLY A 279 -12.84 -11.66 -6.21
CA GLY A 279 -11.65 -11.93 -5.41
C GLY A 279 -11.70 -11.37 -3.97
N GLU A 280 -12.77 -10.66 -3.59
CA GLU A 280 -12.93 -10.20 -2.22
C GLU A 280 -13.46 -11.32 -1.32
N THR A 281 -13.01 -11.30 -0.08
CA THR A 281 -13.46 -12.17 1.02
C THR A 281 -14.06 -11.33 2.13
N ALA A 282 -14.83 -11.94 3.03
CA ALA A 282 -15.35 -11.24 4.20
C ALA A 282 -14.22 -10.63 5.03
N SER A 283 -13.09 -11.32 5.15
CA SER A 283 -11.90 -10.84 5.88
C SER A 283 -11.28 -9.61 5.19
N SER A 284 -11.11 -9.64 3.85
CA SER A 284 -10.56 -8.49 3.12
C SER A 284 -11.48 -7.27 3.21
N ILE A 285 -12.80 -7.46 3.10
CA ILE A 285 -13.78 -6.38 3.23
C ILE A 285 -13.79 -5.83 4.67
N ALA A 286 -13.79 -6.70 5.69
CA ALA A 286 -13.74 -6.29 7.09
C ALA A 286 -12.50 -5.43 7.37
N ARG A 287 -11.33 -5.84 6.85
CA ARG A 287 -10.08 -5.08 6.97
C ARG A 287 -10.18 -3.73 6.27
N ASP A 288 -10.69 -3.68 5.04
CA ASP A 288 -10.82 -2.44 4.24
C ASP A 288 -11.70 -1.40 4.94
N TYR A 289 -12.71 -1.84 5.67
CA TYR A 289 -13.63 -0.97 6.40
C TYR A 289 -13.29 -0.81 7.89
N GLY A 290 -12.17 -1.38 8.35
CA GLY A 290 -11.81 -1.32 9.77
C GLY A 290 -12.86 -1.94 10.68
N LEU A 291 -13.53 -2.98 10.21
CA LEU A 291 -14.53 -3.73 10.97
C LEU A 291 -13.94 -5.02 11.54
N LYS A 292 -14.38 -5.41 12.74
CA LYS A 292 -14.11 -6.75 13.24
C LYS A 292 -14.75 -7.78 12.31
N LEU A 293 -13.98 -8.79 11.88
CA LEU A 293 -14.48 -9.84 10.99
C LEU A 293 -15.74 -10.51 11.57
N LYS A 294 -15.71 -10.87 12.85
CA LYS A 294 -16.88 -11.48 13.54
C LYS A 294 -18.14 -10.62 13.45
N SER A 295 -17.99 -9.31 13.58
CA SER A 295 -19.12 -8.36 13.52
C SER A 295 -19.69 -8.29 12.09
N LEU A 296 -18.82 -8.18 11.07
CA LEU A 296 -19.26 -8.18 9.67
C LEU A 296 -20.00 -9.47 9.31
N LEU A 297 -19.48 -10.63 9.72
CA LEU A 297 -20.12 -11.93 9.49
C LEU A 297 -21.49 -11.99 10.18
N HIS A 298 -21.58 -11.58 11.45
CA HIS A 298 -22.82 -11.56 12.22
C HIS A 298 -23.91 -10.67 11.58
N ILE A 299 -23.55 -9.42 11.19
CA ILE A 299 -24.50 -8.49 10.59
C ILE A 299 -25.09 -9.03 9.27
N ASN A 300 -24.33 -9.88 8.56
CA ASN A 300 -24.73 -10.44 7.27
C ASN A 300 -25.20 -11.90 7.34
N ASN A 301 -25.32 -12.48 8.52
CA ASN A 301 -25.65 -13.90 8.73
C ASN A 301 -24.73 -14.85 7.95
N LEU A 302 -23.43 -14.54 7.91
CA LEU A 302 -22.40 -15.32 7.24
C LEU A 302 -21.57 -16.12 8.25
N ARG A 303 -20.97 -17.22 7.76
CA ARG A 303 -19.94 -17.99 8.44
C ARG A 303 -18.57 -17.61 7.88
N GLU A 304 -17.51 -17.86 8.63
CA GLU A 304 -16.14 -17.44 8.27
C GLU A 304 -15.68 -17.99 6.90
N ASN A 305 -16.11 -19.19 6.53
CA ASN A 305 -15.73 -19.86 5.29
C ASN A 305 -16.76 -19.72 4.15
N ASP A 306 -17.78 -18.89 4.33
CA ASP A 306 -18.78 -18.69 3.29
C ASP A 306 -18.18 -17.92 2.10
N THR A 307 -18.39 -18.45 0.89
CA THR A 307 -17.99 -17.79 -0.34
C THR A 307 -18.94 -16.65 -0.67
N LEU A 308 -18.39 -15.46 -0.86
CA LEU A 308 -19.16 -14.28 -1.24
C LEU A 308 -19.53 -14.30 -2.72
N THR A 309 -20.79 -14.00 -3.04
CA THR A 309 -21.24 -13.86 -4.43
C THR A 309 -20.93 -12.46 -4.94
N VAL A 310 -20.19 -12.37 -6.07
CA VAL A 310 -19.86 -11.09 -6.72
C VAL A 310 -21.14 -10.34 -7.08
N GLY A 311 -21.16 -9.04 -6.76
CA GLY A 311 -22.29 -8.15 -7.01
C GLY A 311 -23.34 -8.09 -5.91
N THR A 312 -23.31 -8.97 -4.91
CA THR A 312 -24.17 -8.85 -3.72
C THR A 312 -23.70 -7.71 -2.81
N TYR A 313 -24.59 -7.25 -1.94
CA TYR A 313 -24.28 -6.19 -0.99
C TYR A 313 -24.13 -6.78 0.41
N LEU A 314 -22.99 -6.50 1.06
CA LEU A 314 -22.77 -6.73 2.48
C LEU A 314 -23.10 -5.47 3.26
N ARG A 315 -23.93 -5.61 4.32
CA ARG A 315 -24.16 -4.53 5.27
C ARG A 315 -22.93 -4.32 6.12
N LEU A 316 -22.61 -3.06 6.40
CA LEU A 316 -21.47 -2.63 7.20
C LEU A 316 -21.91 -2.07 8.56
N ARG A 317 -23.22 -1.91 8.76
CA ARG A 317 -23.84 -1.49 10.03
C ARG A 317 -25.26 -2.04 10.22
#